data_69a5b4453d9b5e1dbcc5a4ceee28c815
#
_entry.id   69a5b4453d9b5e1dbcc5a4ceee28c815
#
_cell.length_a   1.000
_cell.length_b   1.000
_cell.length_c   1.000
_cell.angle_alpha   90.00
_cell.angle_beta   90.00
_cell.angle_gamma   90.00
#
_symmetry.space_group_name_H-M   'P 1'
#
loop_
_entity.id
_entity.type
_entity.pdbx_description
1 polymer ?
#
loop_
_entity_poly.entity_id
_entity_poly.type
_entity_poly.pdbx_seq_one_letter_code
_entity_poly.pdbx_strand_id
1 'polypeptide(L)'
;MKKFNIIYKTIGQILFVIIFLSTSTAKSLDKFNKSDLVSDYFSGILLLNENQYEDSYRYLKRLDGLERSHKNYSIKYLYSLVNSGNFKEVINYSKKLEKQKLDNFESHLILGIFHLKNSNVDQAKKYFLKAKNGNSRFILNNYVSSSLYNWSSLSDLNQATLELKKIDDRFKNFKKIQNVFLNCYFNSLDINNFFSDITLH
;
A
#
# COMPACT_ATOMS: atom_id res chain seq x y z
N MET A 1 24.36 -14.41 63.76
CA MET A 1 25.08 -14.64 62.47
C MET A 1 24.34 -15.55 61.46
N LYS A 2 23.50 -16.53 61.86
CA LYS A 2 22.80 -17.41 60.87
C LYS A 2 21.74 -16.73 59.99
N LYS A 3 21.06 -15.68 60.46
CA LYS A 3 20.03 -14.99 59.68
C LYS A 3 20.59 -14.12 58.48
N PHE A 4 21.78 -13.60 58.62
CA PHE A 4 22.42 -12.83 57.55
C PHE A 4 22.81 -13.69 56.33
N ASN A 5 23.29 -14.92 56.54
CA ASN A 5 23.66 -15.83 55.48
C ASN A 5 22.46 -16.28 54.61
N ILE A 6 21.25 -16.32 55.17
CA ILE A 6 20.05 -16.72 54.45
C ILE A 6 19.63 -15.60 53.48
N ILE A 7 19.72 -14.32 53.94
CA ILE A 7 19.35 -13.17 53.13
C ILE A 7 20.27 -13.01 51.91
N TYR A 8 21.57 -13.17 52.05
CA TYR A 8 22.53 -13.10 50.93
C TYR A 8 22.34 -14.26 49.93
N LYS A 9 21.94 -15.44 50.40
CA LYS A 9 21.69 -16.60 49.58
C LYS A 9 20.42 -16.41 48.71
N THR A 10 19.36 -15.85 49.30
CA THR A 10 18.13 -15.55 48.55
C THR A 10 18.30 -14.39 47.55
N ILE A 11 19.05 -13.33 47.89
CA ILE A 11 19.36 -12.23 46.98
C ILE A 11 20.22 -12.73 45.83
N GLY A 12 21.20 -13.58 46.07
CA GLY A 12 22.01 -14.19 45.00
C GLY A 12 21.21 -15.05 44.05
N GLN A 13 20.23 -15.83 44.55
CA GLN A 13 19.33 -16.62 43.71
C GLN A 13 18.40 -15.76 42.87
N ILE A 14 17.86 -14.67 43.41
CA ILE A 14 17.02 -13.73 42.64
C ILE A 14 17.82 -13.03 41.57
N LEU A 15 19.04 -12.60 41.87
CA LEU A 15 19.94 -11.95 40.88
C LEU A 15 20.33 -12.90 39.75
N PHE A 16 20.58 -14.18 40.06
CA PHE A 16 20.87 -15.22 39.08
C PHE A 16 19.69 -15.48 38.15
N VAL A 17 18.45 -15.53 38.67
CA VAL A 17 17.23 -15.67 37.84
C VAL A 17 16.98 -14.48 36.96
N ILE A 18 17.25 -13.25 37.41
CA ILE A 18 17.10 -12.02 36.61
C ILE A 18 18.12 -12.00 35.45
N ILE A 19 19.36 -12.44 35.67
CA ILE A 19 20.39 -12.52 34.64
C ILE A 19 20.03 -13.59 33.60
N PHE A 20 19.44 -14.71 33.98
CA PHE A 20 19.00 -15.75 33.01
C PHE A 20 17.76 -15.32 32.21
N LEU A 21 16.86 -14.52 32.78
CA LEU A 21 15.69 -14.00 32.05
C LEU A 21 16.04 -12.88 31.04
N SER A 22 17.15 -12.18 31.25
CA SER A 22 17.57 -11.11 30.33
C SER A 22 18.31 -11.59 29.06
N THR A 23 18.69 -12.87 28.98
CA THR A 23 19.43 -13.41 27.83
C THR A 23 18.54 -13.99 26.71
N SER A 24 17.22 -13.94 26.85
CA SER A 24 16.29 -14.61 25.91
C SER A 24 15.71 -13.72 24.80
N THR A 25 16.13 -12.46 24.65
CA THR A 25 15.56 -11.55 23.62
C THR A 25 16.45 -11.26 22.40
N ALA A 26 17.59 -11.94 22.25
CA ALA A 26 18.54 -11.67 21.16
C ALA A 26 18.53 -12.69 20.02
N LYS A 27 17.44 -13.40 19.75
CA LYS A 27 17.43 -14.53 18.80
C LYS A 27 16.62 -14.32 17.51
N SER A 28 16.41 -13.11 17.02
CA SER A 28 15.68 -12.92 15.75
C SER A 28 16.38 -12.11 14.66
N LEU A 29 17.64 -11.69 14.84
CA LEU A 29 18.34 -10.84 13.85
C LEU A 29 19.40 -11.56 13.01
N ASP A 30 19.74 -12.80 13.28
CA ASP A 30 20.85 -13.50 12.61
C ASP A 30 20.45 -14.33 11.38
N LYS A 31 19.25 -14.18 10.86
CA LYS A 31 18.80 -14.98 9.72
C LYS A 31 19.29 -14.46 8.35
N PHE A 32 19.84 -13.27 8.29
CA PHE A 32 20.29 -12.66 7.04
C PHE A 32 21.70 -12.12 7.19
N ASN A 33 22.62 -12.68 6.42
CA ASN A 33 23.90 -12.04 6.19
C ASN A 33 23.65 -10.69 5.52
N LYS A 34 24.09 -9.57 6.11
CA LYS A 34 23.80 -8.22 5.59
C LYS A 34 24.22 -8.05 4.12
N SER A 35 25.26 -8.74 3.68
CA SER A 35 25.71 -8.70 2.29
C SER A 35 24.69 -9.30 1.34
N ASP A 36 24.04 -10.41 1.72
CA ASP A 36 23.05 -11.09 0.88
C ASP A 36 21.76 -10.27 0.75
N LEU A 37 21.33 -9.60 1.85
CA LEU A 37 20.19 -8.69 1.82
C LEU A 37 20.41 -7.53 0.86
N VAL A 38 21.59 -6.93 0.89
CA VAL A 38 21.94 -5.81 0.02
C VAL A 38 22.00 -6.28 -1.44
N SER A 39 22.64 -7.42 -1.69
CA SER A 39 22.74 -8.02 -3.02
C SER A 39 21.36 -8.35 -3.59
N ASP A 40 20.52 -9.06 -2.83
CA ASP A 40 19.17 -9.42 -3.27
C ASP A 40 18.29 -8.18 -3.54
N TYR A 41 18.42 -7.14 -2.71
CA TYR A 41 17.67 -5.89 -2.93
C TYR A 41 18.09 -5.22 -4.23
N PHE A 42 19.38 -5.01 -4.46
CA PHE A 42 19.87 -4.37 -5.68
C PHE A 42 19.60 -5.20 -6.92
N SER A 43 19.77 -6.52 -6.87
CA SER A 43 19.41 -7.43 -7.96
C SER A 43 17.91 -7.32 -8.29
N GLY A 44 17.04 -7.34 -7.27
CA GLY A 44 15.62 -7.18 -7.46
C GLY A 44 15.24 -5.84 -8.09
N ILE A 45 15.87 -4.74 -7.67
CA ILE A 45 15.62 -3.41 -8.24
C ILE A 45 16.14 -3.29 -9.68
N LEU A 46 17.32 -3.84 -9.98
CA LEU A 46 17.88 -3.84 -11.33
C LEU A 46 16.95 -4.56 -12.30
N LEU A 47 16.57 -5.79 -11.96
CA LEU A 47 15.63 -6.59 -12.76
C LEU A 47 14.26 -5.91 -12.93
N LEU A 48 13.79 -5.20 -11.90
CA LEU A 48 12.57 -4.42 -11.97
C LEU A 48 12.66 -3.30 -13.02
N ASN A 49 13.80 -2.61 -13.08
CA ASN A 49 14.05 -1.55 -14.04
C ASN A 49 14.23 -2.08 -15.47
N GLU A 50 14.66 -3.32 -15.61
CA GLU A 50 14.79 -4.04 -16.87
C GLU A 50 13.49 -4.73 -17.32
N ASN A 51 12.37 -4.51 -16.59
CA ASN A 51 11.07 -5.15 -16.80
C ASN A 51 11.09 -6.69 -16.65
N GLN A 52 12.08 -7.25 -15.98
CA GLN A 52 12.18 -8.67 -15.65
C GLN A 52 11.43 -8.95 -14.33
N TYR A 53 10.11 -8.82 -14.35
CA TYR A 53 9.28 -8.75 -13.15
C TYR A 53 9.26 -10.04 -12.33
N GLU A 54 9.25 -11.20 -12.99
CA GLU A 54 9.23 -12.49 -12.31
C GLU A 54 10.56 -12.76 -11.55
N ASP A 55 11.69 -12.45 -12.18
CA ASP A 55 12.99 -12.61 -11.52
C ASP A 55 13.19 -11.56 -10.42
N SER A 56 12.77 -10.31 -10.66
CA SER A 56 12.72 -9.28 -9.63
C SER A 56 11.92 -9.74 -8.40
N TYR A 57 10.72 -10.30 -8.62
CA TYR A 57 9.88 -10.84 -7.58
C TYR A 57 10.62 -11.90 -6.75
N ARG A 58 11.33 -12.83 -7.39
CA ARG A 58 12.08 -13.91 -6.70
C ARG A 58 13.16 -13.37 -5.76
N TYR A 59 13.89 -12.35 -6.17
CA TYR A 59 14.89 -11.69 -5.32
C TYR A 59 14.22 -10.90 -4.18
N LEU A 60 13.24 -10.07 -4.49
CA LEU A 60 12.57 -9.25 -3.48
C LEU A 60 11.81 -10.09 -2.45
N LYS A 61 11.25 -11.22 -2.83
CA LYS A 61 10.57 -12.15 -1.91
C LYS A 61 11.46 -12.68 -0.79
N ARG A 62 12.76 -12.85 -1.04
CA ARG A 62 13.72 -13.31 -0.02
C ARG A 62 13.91 -12.31 1.10
N LEU A 63 13.51 -11.05 0.88
CA LEU A 63 13.65 -9.93 1.80
C LEU A 63 12.41 -9.69 2.67
N ASP A 64 11.54 -10.69 2.79
CA ASP A 64 10.31 -10.57 3.59
C ASP A 64 10.62 -10.14 5.04
N GLY A 65 9.98 -9.06 5.50
CA GLY A 65 10.27 -8.40 6.77
C GLY A 65 11.05 -7.08 6.63
N LEU A 66 11.66 -6.81 5.46
CA LEU A 66 12.39 -5.56 5.20
C LEU A 66 11.45 -4.34 5.19
N GLU A 67 10.16 -4.53 4.96
CA GLU A 67 9.15 -3.47 4.95
C GLU A 67 9.11 -2.67 6.26
N ARG A 68 9.53 -3.25 7.38
CA ARG A 68 9.56 -2.59 8.70
C ARG A 68 10.64 -1.52 8.81
N SER A 69 11.75 -1.71 8.13
CA SER A 69 12.90 -0.81 8.16
C SER A 69 13.09 0.00 6.88
N HIS A 70 12.50 -0.44 5.77
CA HIS A 70 12.68 0.16 4.46
C HIS A 70 11.35 0.31 3.70
N LYS A 71 10.70 1.47 3.83
CA LYS A 71 9.39 1.74 3.22
C LYS A 71 9.35 1.51 1.70
N ASN A 72 10.40 1.88 0.98
CA ASN A 72 10.45 1.72 -0.48
C ASN A 72 10.47 0.25 -0.92
N TYR A 73 10.88 -0.67 -0.06
CA TYR A 73 10.84 -2.09 -0.37
C TYR A 73 9.42 -2.56 -0.65
N SER A 74 8.46 -2.22 0.21
CA SER A 74 7.06 -2.66 0.04
C SER A 74 6.45 -2.18 -1.28
N ILE A 75 6.77 -0.96 -1.71
CA ILE A 75 6.30 -0.39 -2.98
C ILE A 75 6.90 -1.17 -4.15
N LYS A 76 8.21 -1.42 -4.13
CA LYS A 76 8.92 -2.15 -5.19
C LYS A 76 8.48 -3.61 -5.27
N TYR A 77 8.26 -4.24 -4.13
CA TYR A 77 7.76 -5.60 -4.06
C TYR A 77 6.33 -5.72 -4.61
N LEU A 78 5.43 -4.82 -4.21
CA LEU A 78 4.07 -4.75 -4.78
C LEU A 78 4.11 -4.53 -6.30
N TYR A 79 5.00 -3.65 -6.78
CA TYR A 79 5.14 -3.38 -8.20
C TYR A 79 5.62 -4.63 -8.97
N SER A 80 6.60 -5.37 -8.45
CA SER A 80 7.05 -6.62 -9.05
C SER A 80 5.95 -7.68 -9.10
N LEU A 81 5.18 -7.82 -8.01
CA LEU A 81 4.07 -8.76 -7.91
C LEU A 81 2.94 -8.47 -8.89
N VAL A 82 2.56 -7.18 -9.04
CA VAL A 82 1.49 -6.77 -9.98
C VAL A 82 1.92 -7.07 -11.41
N ASN A 83 3.14 -6.71 -11.79
CA ASN A 83 3.63 -6.85 -13.16
C ASN A 83 3.99 -8.30 -13.52
N SER A 84 4.31 -9.15 -12.54
CA SER A 84 4.47 -10.60 -12.75
C SER A 84 3.14 -11.37 -12.75
N GLY A 85 2.00 -10.70 -12.54
CA GLY A 85 0.68 -11.34 -12.53
C GLY A 85 0.37 -12.13 -11.25
N ASN A 86 1.18 -12.01 -10.20
CA ASN A 86 1.01 -12.73 -8.93
C ASN A 86 -0.08 -12.11 -8.04
N PHE A 87 -1.29 -11.89 -8.58
CA PHE A 87 -2.35 -11.11 -7.92
C PHE A 87 -2.79 -11.66 -6.56
N LYS A 88 -2.77 -12.98 -6.36
CA LYS A 88 -3.09 -13.57 -5.05
C LYS A 88 -2.10 -13.09 -3.97
N GLU A 89 -0.82 -13.10 -4.31
CA GLU A 89 0.23 -12.65 -3.41
C GLU A 89 0.18 -11.14 -3.17
N VAL A 90 -0.13 -10.34 -4.22
CA VAL A 90 -0.37 -8.89 -4.12
C VAL A 90 -1.39 -8.58 -3.02
N ILE A 91 -2.53 -9.27 -3.05
CA ILE A 91 -3.61 -9.05 -2.09
C ILE A 91 -3.20 -9.50 -0.68
N ASN A 92 -2.56 -10.66 -0.55
CA ASN A 92 -2.09 -11.17 0.73
C ASN A 92 -1.06 -10.24 1.37
N TYR A 93 -0.11 -9.75 0.57
CA TYR A 93 0.92 -8.83 1.04
C TYR A 93 0.33 -7.47 1.41
N SER A 94 -0.62 -6.94 0.63
CA SER A 94 -1.31 -5.69 0.97
C SER A 94 -2.08 -5.80 2.30
N LYS A 95 -2.75 -6.93 2.56
CA LYS A 95 -3.41 -7.21 3.85
C LYS A 95 -2.39 -7.35 4.99
N LYS A 96 -1.22 -7.95 4.72
CA LYS A 96 -0.13 -8.04 5.69
C LYS A 96 0.36 -6.66 6.09
N LEU A 97 0.59 -5.77 5.13
CA LEU A 97 1.00 -4.38 5.39
C LEU A 97 -0.03 -3.65 6.26
N GLU A 98 -1.32 -3.77 5.94
CA GLU A 98 -2.39 -3.15 6.74
C GLU A 98 -2.41 -3.68 8.18
N LYS A 99 -2.32 -5.00 8.36
CA LYS A 99 -2.26 -5.63 9.70
C LYS A 99 -1.06 -5.14 10.52
N GLN A 100 0.05 -4.85 9.87
CA GLN A 100 1.27 -4.35 10.50
C GLN A 100 1.31 -2.82 10.65
N LYS A 101 0.29 -2.10 10.17
CA LYS A 101 0.23 -0.63 10.12
C LYS A 101 1.38 -0.02 9.28
N LEU A 102 1.78 -0.72 8.24
CA LEU A 102 2.79 -0.34 7.25
C LEU A 102 2.16 -0.09 5.87
N ASP A 103 0.84 0.01 5.83
CA ASP A 103 0.06 0.27 4.65
C ASP A 103 0.48 1.60 4.00
N ASN A 104 0.40 1.62 2.68
CA ASN A 104 0.79 2.73 1.84
C ASN A 104 -0.27 2.97 0.75
N PHE A 105 -0.06 3.98 -0.08
CA PHE A 105 -0.96 4.31 -1.18
C PHE A 105 -1.23 3.10 -2.08
N GLU A 106 -0.18 2.38 -2.48
CA GLU A 106 -0.25 1.25 -3.40
C GLU A 106 -1.06 0.10 -2.80
N SER A 107 -0.84 -0.23 -1.53
CA SER A 107 -1.61 -1.28 -0.84
C SER A 107 -3.09 -0.92 -0.68
N HIS A 108 -3.41 0.35 -0.39
CA HIS A 108 -4.80 0.82 -0.34
C HIS A 108 -5.47 0.76 -1.71
N LEU A 109 -4.77 1.18 -2.76
CA LEU A 109 -5.27 1.12 -4.13
C LEU A 109 -5.60 -0.32 -4.54
N ILE A 110 -4.68 -1.24 -4.28
CA ILE A 110 -4.83 -2.68 -4.57
C ILE A 110 -6.04 -3.27 -3.82
N LEU A 111 -6.16 -3.00 -2.51
CA LEU A 111 -7.28 -3.50 -1.72
C LEU A 111 -8.61 -2.88 -2.15
N GLY A 112 -8.61 -1.61 -2.53
CA GLY A 112 -9.79 -0.95 -3.09
C GLY A 112 -10.25 -1.61 -4.39
N ILE A 113 -9.35 -1.85 -5.34
CA ILE A 113 -9.64 -2.54 -6.60
C ILE A 113 -10.09 -3.99 -6.35
N PHE A 114 -9.46 -4.69 -5.42
CA PHE A 114 -9.86 -6.05 -5.04
C PHE A 114 -11.30 -6.10 -4.54
N HIS A 115 -11.69 -5.19 -3.66
CA HIS A 115 -13.05 -5.13 -3.16
C HIS A 115 -14.05 -4.70 -4.22
N LEU A 116 -13.68 -3.77 -5.10
CA LEU A 116 -14.53 -3.37 -6.22
C LEU A 116 -14.80 -4.54 -7.18
N LYS A 117 -13.75 -5.30 -7.53
CA LYS A 117 -13.87 -6.51 -8.37
C LYS A 117 -14.82 -7.55 -7.76
N ASN A 118 -14.87 -7.63 -6.43
CA ASN A 118 -15.76 -8.55 -5.71
C ASN A 118 -17.11 -7.92 -5.36
N SER A 119 -17.50 -6.85 -6.03
CA SER A 119 -18.78 -6.13 -5.84
C SER A 119 -19.00 -5.59 -4.41
N ASN A 120 -17.92 -5.47 -3.62
CA ASN A 120 -17.96 -4.89 -2.28
C ASN A 120 -17.60 -3.41 -2.35
N VAL A 121 -18.55 -2.63 -2.87
CA VAL A 121 -18.36 -1.20 -3.17
C VAL A 121 -18.05 -0.38 -1.92
N ASP A 122 -18.68 -0.67 -0.78
CA ASP A 122 -18.47 0.07 0.47
C ASP A 122 -17.03 -0.10 0.99
N GLN A 123 -16.49 -1.31 0.93
CA GLN A 123 -15.09 -1.53 1.30
C GLN A 123 -14.13 -0.90 0.28
N ALA A 124 -14.43 -1.00 -1.02
CA ALA A 124 -13.64 -0.35 -2.06
C ALA A 124 -13.53 1.16 -1.80
N LYS A 125 -14.67 1.83 -1.57
CA LYS A 125 -14.77 3.24 -1.23
C LYS A 125 -13.91 3.61 -0.01
N LYS A 126 -13.97 2.82 1.05
CA LYS A 126 -13.16 3.01 2.26
C LYS A 126 -11.66 2.99 1.95
N TYR A 127 -11.19 2.04 1.13
CA TYR A 127 -9.79 1.94 0.77
C TYR A 127 -9.34 3.07 -0.17
N PHE A 128 -10.17 3.48 -1.14
CA PHE A 128 -9.88 4.64 -1.98
C PHE A 128 -9.84 5.94 -1.18
N LEU A 129 -10.68 6.06 -0.15
CA LEU A 129 -10.61 7.20 0.77
C LEU A 129 -9.31 7.19 1.60
N LYS A 130 -8.87 6.03 2.08
CA LYS A 130 -7.55 5.89 2.74
C LYS A 130 -6.41 6.30 1.80
N ALA A 131 -6.44 5.85 0.54
CA ALA A 131 -5.46 6.21 -0.47
C ALA A 131 -5.46 7.73 -0.75
N LYS A 132 -6.64 8.36 -0.83
CA LYS A 132 -6.81 9.81 -1.03
C LYS A 132 -6.27 10.63 0.14
N ASN A 133 -6.53 10.20 1.38
CA ASN A 133 -6.13 10.91 2.60
C ASN A 133 -4.69 10.62 3.03
N GLY A 134 -4.04 9.63 2.42
CA GLY A 134 -2.63 9.36 2.63
C GLY A 134 -1.78 10.56 2.19
N ASN A 135 -0.70 10.86 2.93
CA ASN A 135 0.25 11.93 2.59
C ASN A 135 1.05 11.60 1.32
N SER A 136 0.34 11.46 0.19
CA SER A 136 1.01 11.26 -1.09
C SER A 136 1.57 12.60 -1.57
N ARG A 137 2.88 12.68 -1.70
CA ARG A 137 3.58 13.81 -2.32
C ARG A 137 3.36 13.88 -3.83
N PHE A 138 2.82 12.80 -4.42
CA PHE A 138 2.62 12.70 -5.85
C PHE A 138 1.20 13.14 -6.21
N ILE A 139 1.12 14.17 -7.02
CA ILE A 139 -0.15 14.75 -7.51
C ILE A 139 -0.99 13.71 -8.26
N LEU A 140 -0.33 12.84 -9.04
CA LEU A 140 -0.99 11.77 -9.77
C LEU A 140 -1.71 10.79 -8.83
N ASN A 141 -1.13 10.48 -7.69
CA ASN A 141 -1.75 9.60 -6.70
C ASN A 141 -3.06 10.21 -6.16
N ASN A 142 -3.06 11.52 -5.90
CA ASN A 142 -4.26 12.23 -5.46
C ASN A 142 -5.34 12.23 -6.55
N TYR A 143 -4.94 12.42 -7.80
CA TYR A 143 -5.87 12.33 -8.92
C TYR A 143 -6.50 10.93 -9.03
N VAL A 144 -5.68 9.88 -9.06
CA VAL A 144 -6.12 8.49 -9.21
C VAL A 144 -7.06 8.08 -8.06
N SER A 145 -6.66 8.33 -6.82
CA SER A 145 -7.49 7.96 -5.66
C SER A 145 -8.78 8.75 -5.56
N SER A 146 -8.75 10.05 -5.91
CA SER A 146 -9.96 10.88 -5.94
C SER A 146 -10.92 10.44 -7.04
N SER A 147 -10.41 10.07 -8.21
CA SER A 147 -11.22 9.56 -9.31
C SER A 147 -11.88 8.23 -8.96
N LEU A 148 -11.12 7.28 -8.42
CA LEU A 148 -11.63 5.97 -8.00
C LEU A 148 -12.65 6.10 -6.85
N TYR A 149 -12.37 6.98 -5.88
CA TYR A 149 -13.33 7.29 -4.83
C TYR A 149 -14.62 7.85 -5.39
N ASN A 150 -14.55 8.81 -6.31
CA ASN A 150 -15.72 9.39 -6.96
C ASN A 150 -16.55 8.30 -7.68
N TRP A 151 -15.90 7.51 -8.55
CA TRP A 151 -16.58 6.42 -9.27
C TRP A 151 -17.17 5.34 -8.34
N SER A 152 -16.56 5.06 -7.21
CA SER A 152 -17.10 4.11 -6.21
C SER A 152 -18.22 4.71 -5.36
N SER A 153 -18.45 6.03 -5.45
CA SER A 153 -19.40 6.77 -4.60
C SER A 153 -20.57 7.33 -5.38
N LEU A 154 -20.76 6.91 -6.63
CA LEU A 154 -21.82 7.44 -7.50
C LEU A 154 -23.20 7.17 -6.91
N SER A 155 -23.93 8.24 -6.58
CA SER A 155 -25.34 8.20 -6.21
C SER A 155 -26.20 8.91 -7.27
N ASP A 156 -25.73 10.07 -7.72
CA ASP A 156 -26.36 10.90 -8.73
C ASP A 156 -25.31 11.75 -9.46
N LEU A 157 -25.71 12.32 -10.62
CA LEU A 157 -24.82 13.11 -11.47
C LEU A 157 -24.34 14.40 -10.77
N ASN A 158 -25.19 15.06 -9.98
CA ASN A 158 -24.83 16.31 -9.35
C ASN A 158 -23.71 16.09 -8.32
N GLN A 159 -23.85 15.08 -7.47
CA GLN A 159 -22.83 14.73 -6.48
C GLN A 159 -21.52 14.32 -7.18
N ALA A 160 -21.59 13.47 -8.21
CA ALA A 160 -20.43 13.04 -8.97
C ALA A 160 -19.69 14.23 -9.60
N THR A 161 -20.41 15.18 -10.16
CA THR A 161 -19.85 16.42 -10.75
C THR A 161 -19.20 17.31 -9.68
N LEU A 162 -19.82 17.43 -8.50
CA LEU A 162 -19.23 18.18 -7.38
C LEU A 162 -17.90 17.56 -6.89
N GLU A 163 -17.83 16.24 -6.78
CA GLU A 163 -16.58 15.56 -6.43
C GLU A 163 -15.51 15.72 -7.51
N LEU A 164 -15.92 15.70 -8.79
CA LEU A 164 -15.02 15.94 -9.91
C LEU A 164 -14.39 17.34 -9.89
N LYS A 165 -15.15 18.35 -9.46
CA LYS A 165 -14.64 19.74 -9.31
C LYS A 165 -13.55 19.86 -8.26
N LYS A 166 -13.51 18.99 -7.26
CA LYS A 166 -12.48 18.98 -6.20
C LYS A 166 -11.12 18.43 -6.66
N ILE A 167 -11.07 17.79 -7.83
CA ILE A 167 -9.83 17.31 -8.43
C ILE A 167 -9.00 18.50 -8.90
N ASP A 168 -7.68 18.43 -8.71
CA ASP A 168 -6.72 19.47 -9.06
C ASP A 168 -6.83 19.90 -10.54
N ASP A 169 -6.77 21.19 -10.80
CA ASP A 169 -6.95 21.77 -12.14
C ASP A 169 -5.80 21.44 -13.12
N ARG A 170 -4.66 20.98 -12.62
CA ARG A 170 -3.60 20.41 -13.47
C ARG A 170 -4.08 19.20 -14.27
N PHE A 171 -5.16 18.55 -13.83
CA PHE A 171 -5.82 17.44 -14.53
C PHE A 171 -7.09 17.85 -15.28
N LYS A 172 -7.22 19.11 -15.69
CA LYS A 172 -8.43 19.64 -16.35
C LYS A 172 -8.91 18.80 -17.54
N ASN A 173 -8.01 18.29 -18.37
CA ASN A 173 -8.38 17.47 -19.53
C ASN A 173 -8.94 16.11 -19.08
N PHE A 174 -8.34 15.48 -18.06
CA PHE A 174 -8.89 14.25 -17.49
C PHE A 174 -10.22 14.49 -16.79
N LYS A 175 -10.42 15.65 -16.15
CA LYS A 175 -11.73 16.04 -15.59
C LYS A 175 -12.79 16.12 -16.68
N LYS A 176 -12.48 16.72 -17.83
CA LYS A 176 -13.39 16.77 -18.97
C LYS A 176 -13.80 15.37 -19.42
N ILE A 177 -12.83 14.48 -19.62
CA ILE A 177 -13.07 13.10 -20.02
C ILE A 177 -13.96 12.37 -18.98
N GLN A 178 -13.64 12.49 -17.71
CA GLN A 178 -14.48 11.89 -16.64
C GLN A 178 -15.88 12.46 -16.62
N ASN A 179 -16.04 13.77 -16.87
CA ASN A 179 -17.36 14.39 -16.91
C ASN A 179 -18.21 13.83 -18.07
N VAL A 180 -17.61 13.57 -19.23
CA VAL A 180 -18.31 12.90 -20.33
C VAL A 180 -18.77 11.51 -19.93
N PHE A 181 -17.88 10.70 -19.32
CA PHE A 181 -18.24 9.36 -18.86
C PHE A 181 -19.35 9.39 -17.79
N LEU A 182 -19.35 10.36 -16.88
CA LEU A 182 -20.41 10.54 -15.89
C LEU A 182 -21.75 10.86 -16.56
N ASN A 183 -21.76 11.78 -17.51
CA ASN A 183 -22.97 12.11 -18.25
C ASN A 183 -23.49 10.93 -19.07
N CYS A 184 -22.62 10.15 -19.69
CA CYS A 184 -23.00 8.89 -20.35
C CYS A 184 -23.59 7.89 -19.38
N TYR A 185 -22.96 7.70 -18.22
CA TYR A 185 -23.40 6.73 -17.20
C TYR A 185 -24.79 7.08 -16.65
N PHE A 186 -25.10 8.36 -16.44
CA PHE A 186 -26.38 8.84 -15.95
C PHE A 186 -27.40 9.19 -17.05
N ASN A 187 -27.11 8.87 -18.32
CA ASN A 187 -27.96 9.15 -19.47
C ASN A 187 -28.40 10.62 -19.56
N SER A 188 -27.47 11.56 -19.30
CA SER A 188 -27.75 13.00 -19.40
C SER A 188 -28.04 13.40 -20.85
N LEU A 189 -29.00 14.30 -21.05
CA LEU A 189 -29.43 14.79 -22.37
C LEU A 189 -28.34 15.60 -23.10
N ASP A 190 -27.33 16.11 -22.38
CA ASP A 190 -26.29 17.00 -22.92
C ASP A 190 -25.03 16.29 -23.44
N ILE A 191 -25.07 14.94 -23.61
CA ILE A 191 -23.89 14.14 -23.97
C ILE A 191 -23.17 14.67 -25.22
N ASN A 192 -23.90 15.06 -26.26
CA ASN A 192 -23.34 15.53 -27.53
C ASN A 192 -22.51 16.82 -27.36
N ASN A 193 -22.92 17.72 -26.49
CA ASN A 193 -22.20 18.96 -26.21
C ASN A 193 -20.86 18.69 -25.51
N PHE A 194 -20.80 17.67 -24.65
CA PHE A 194 -19.55 17.32 -23.96
C PHE A 194 -18.52 16.64 -24.85
N PHE A 195 -18.96 15.87 -25.87
CA PHE A 195 -18.04 15.28 -26.85
C PHE A 195 -17.39 16.33 -27.75
N SER A 196 -18.12 17.37 -28.13
CA SER A 196 -17.55 18.46 -28.96
C SER A 196 -16.43 19.21 -28.22
N ASP A 197 -16.53 19.38 -26.91
CA ASP A 197 -15.52 20.05 -26.09
C ASP A 197 -14.18 19.25 -25.95
N ILE A 198 -14.19 17.95 -26.20
CA ILE A 198 -12.99 17.12 -26.16
C ILE A 198 -12.27 17.10 -27.50
N THR A 199 -12.99 17.19 -28.60
CA THR A 199 -12.43 17.04 -29.94
C THR A 199 -11.81 18.33 -30.51
N LEU A 200 -11.98 19.48 -29.86
CA LEU A 200 -11.53 20.78 -30.34
C LEU A 200 -10.18 21.24 -29.78
N HIS A 201 -9.41 20.37 -29.13
CA HIS A 201 -8.08 20.66 -28.58
C HIS A 201 -7.15 19.45 -28.73
#